data_ad7735ddd6e82875a4c906120ea1ed41
#
_entry.id   ad7735ddd6e82875a4c906120ea1ed41
#
_cell.length_a   1.000
_cell.length_b   1.000
_cell.length_c   1.000
_cell.angle_alpha   90.00
_cell.angle_beta   90.00
_cell.angle_gamma   90.00
#
_symmetry.space_group_name_H-M   'P 1'
#
loop_
_entity.id
_entity.type
_entity.pdbx_description
1 polymer ?
#
loop_
_entity_poly.entity_id
_entity_poly.type
_entity_poly.pdbx_seq_one_letter_code
_entity_poly.pdbx_strand_id
1 'polypeptide(L)'
;ALLICPLFSSDRQLTIMTMIGIAIISVHGLNILTGYCGQISMGHVGFMAVGAYVSAILTAKLGWSFWTAMPCAALAAGVAGLIFGLPSLKIRGFYLIMATIAAHFIIIWFVLQLHSVTGGADGLPVPKPQIGKFVFSSKASYYYLVMITTCLATFLAINIVRTRAGRAFVAIRD
;
A
#
# COMPACT_ATOMS: atom_id res chain seq x y z
N ALA A 1 17.09 1.61 19.01
CA ALA A 1 17.86 0.75 18.07
C ALA A 1 17.60 1.11 16.61
N LEU A 2 16.34 1.17 16.14
CA LEU A 2 15.99 1.45 14.73
C LEU A 2 16.39 2.85 14.24
N LEU A 3 16.41 3.87 15.12
CA LEU A 3 16.79 5.24 14.77
C LEU A 3 18.32 5.44 14.59
N ILE A 4 19.13 4.60 15.23
CA ILE A 4 20.59 4.69 15.20
C ILE A 4 21.17 3.80 14.07
N CYS A 5 20.38 2.85 13.58
CA CYS A 5 20.78 1.88 12.58
C CYS A 5 21.39 2.49 11.30
N PRO A 6 20.86 3.59 10.71
CA PRO A 6 21.41 4.15 9.47
C PRO A 6 22.80 4.77 9.60
N LEU A 7 23.29 5.02 10.83
CA LEU A 7 24.65 5.56 11.05
C LEU A 7 25.74 4.49 10.89
N PHE A 8 25.40 3.22 11.08
CA PHE A 8 26.34 2.08 11.03
C PHE A 8 26.03 1.08 9.90
N SER A 9 24.93 1.29 9.14
CA SER A 9 24.47 0.35 8.14
C SER A 9 24.99 0.71 6.75
N SER A 10 25.37 -0.33 5.97
CA SER A 10 25.73 -0.15 4.58
C SER A 10 24.46 0.19 3.75
N ASP A 11 24.69 0.78 2.59
CA ASP A 11 23.64 1.16 1.62
C ASP A 11 22.68 0.01 1.27
N ARG A 12 23.19 -1.21 1.23
CA ARG A 12 22.41 -2.42 0.96
C ARG A 12 21.48 -2.75 2.14
N GLN A 13 21.97 -2.65 3.37
CA GLN A 13 21.17 -2.89 4.56
C GLN A 13 20.04 -1.87 4.70
N LEU A 14 20.29 -0.60 4.42
CA LEU A 14 19.27 0.45 4.41
C LEU A 14 18.15 0.15 3.39
N THR A 15 18.50 -0.32 2.21
CA THR A 15 17.50 -0.72 1.21
C THR A 15 16.64 -1.88 1.69
N ILE A 16 17.24 -2.90 2.28
CA ILE A 16 16.51 -4.06 2.83
C ILE A 16 15.56 -3.62 3.97
N MET A 17 16.04 -2.80 4.89
CA MET A 17 15.22 -2.28 6.00
C MET A 17 14.05 -1.42 5.52
N THR A 18 14.26 -0.63 4.47
CA THR A 18 13.20 0.15 3.83
C THR A 18 12.13 -0.77 3.23
N MET A 19 12.53 -1.82 2.53
CA MET A 19 11.60 -2.82 1.97
C MET A 19 10.82 -3.54 3.09
N ILE A 20 11.48 -3.88 4.20
CA ILE A 20 10.81 -4.46 5.37
C ILE A 20 9.77 -3.49 5.93
N GLY A 21 10.08 -2.19 6.06
CA GLY A 21 9.13 -1.18 6.51
C GLY A 21 7.88 -1.11 5.64
N ILE A 22 8.05 -1.11 4.31
CA ILE A 22 6.94 -1.12 3.36
C ILE A 22 6.12 -2.42 3.49
N ALA A 23 6.79 -3.56 3.63
CA ALA A 23 6.12 -4.85 3.83
C ALA A 23 5.30 -4.88 5.13
N ILE A 24 5.77 -4.28 6.21
CA ILE A 24 5.03 -4.17 7.48
C ILE A 24 3.72 -3.40 7.26
N ILE A 25 3.73 -2.28 6.53
CA ILE A 25 2.52 -1.50 6.22
C ILE A 25 1.50 -2.38 5.48
N SER A 26 1.98 -3.12 4.48
CA SER A 26 1.14 -4.03 3.69
C SER A 26 0.54 -5.15 4.55
N VAL A 27 1.35 -5.75 5.42
CA VAL A 27 0.92 -6.82 6.33
C VAL A 27 -0.11 -6.32 7.34
N HIS A 28 -0.02 -5.07 7.83
CA HIS A 28 -1.05 -4.51 8.71
C HIS A 28 -2.42 -4.45 8.03
N GLY A 29 -2.47 -4.02 6.76
CA GLY A 29 -3.72 -4.02 5.99
C GLY A 29 -4.28 -5.44 5.82
N LEU A 30 -3.43 -6.38 5.46
CA LEU A 30 -3.82 -7.79 5.31
C LEU A 30 -4.27 -8.42 6.63
N ASN A 31 -3.60 -8.08 7.74
CA ASN A 31 -3.96 -8.61 9.07
C ASN A 31 -5.33 -8.12 9.55
N ILE A 32 -5.73 -6.89 9.23
CA ILE A 32 -7.09 -6.42 9.53
C ILE A 32 -8.11 -7.27 8.77
N LEU A 33 -7.87 -7.57 7.51
CA LEU A 33 -8.79 -8.33 6.68
C LEU A 33 -8.81 -9.82 7.05
N THR A 34 -7.66 -10.47 7.14
CA THR A 34 -7.58 -11.91 7.41
C THR A 34 -7.67 -12.23 8.89
N GLY A 35 -7.05 -11.43 9.75
CA GLY A 35 -7.01 -11.67 11.19
C GLY A 35 -8.31 -11.31 11.89
N TYR A 36 -8.85 -10.13 11.63
CA TYR A 36 -10.05 -9.64 12.32
C TYR A 36 -11.34 -9.98 11.61
N CYS A 37 -11.42 -9.85 10.27
CA CYS A 37 -12.62 -10.20 9.52
C CYS A 37 -12.70 -11.70 9.16
N GLY A 38 -11.64 -12.48 9.36
CA GLY A 38 -11.59 -13.89 8.99
C GLY A 38 -11.64 -14.15 7.47
N GLN A 39 -11.46 -13.13 6.65
CA GLN A 39 -11.54 -13.23 5.20
C GLN A 39 -10.14 -13.38 4.58
N ILE A 40 -9.88 -14.52 3.99
CA ILE A 40 -8.60 -14.76 3.29
C ILE A 40 -8.65 -14.03 1.94
N SER A 41 -7.72 -13.07 1.75
CA SER A 41 -7.59 -12.31 0.51
C SER A 41 -6.20 -12.50 -0.10
N MET A 42 -6.15 -12.99 -1.32
CA MET A 42 -4.94 -13.06 -2.15
C MET A 42 -4.81 -11.86 -3.12
N GLY A 43 -5.81 -10.98 -3.15
CA GLY A 43 -5.86 -9.80 -4.02
C GLY A 43 -5.15 -8.56 -3.49
N HIS A 44 -4.61 -8.60 -2.28
CA HIS A 44 -4.05 -7.43 -1.60
C HIS A 44 -2.95 -6.71 -2.41
N VAL A 45 -2.10 -7.47 -3.10
CA VAL A 45 -1.03 -6.95 -3.96
C VAL A 45 -1.59 -6.13 -5.13
N GLY A 46 -2.75 -6.52 -5.70
CA GLY A 46 -3.42 -5.75 -6.75
C GLY A 46 -3.86 -4.37 -6.27
N PHE A 47 -4.46 -4.27 -5.10
CA PHE A 47 -4.86 -2.97 -4.53
C PHE A 47 -3.65 -2.10 -4.17
N MET A 48 -2.57 -2.71 -3.70
CA MET A 48 -1.31 -2.01 -3.47
C MET A 48 -0.72 -1.47 -4.78
N ALA A 49 -0.81 -2.22 -5.88
CA ALA A 49 -0.41 -1.76 -7.20
C ALA A 49 -1.24 -0.55 -7.67
N VAL A 50 -2.57 -0.55 -7.47
CA VAL A 50 -3.42 0.63 -7.78
C VAL A 50 -2.90 1.87 -7.06
N GLY A 51 -2.66 1.78 -5.75
CA GLY A 51 -2.13 2.90 -4.97
C GLY A 51 -0.77 3.39 -5.48
N ALA A 52 0.14 2.46 -5.78
CA ALA A 52 1.47 2.78 -6.29
C ALA A 52 1.41 3.50 -7.65
N TYR A 53 0.62 2.98 -8.60
CA TYR A 53 0.49 3.58 -9.93
C TYR A 53 -0.23 4.93 -9.90
N VAL A 54 -1.28 5.09 -9.09
CA VAL A 54 -1.94 6.39 -8.93
C VAL A 54 -0.98 7.43 -8.36
N SER A 55 -0.22 7.07 -7.32
CA SER A 55 0.81 7.96 -6.77
C SER A 55 1.88 8.31 -7.81
N ALA A 56 2.35 7.32 -8.59
CA ALA A 56 3.33 7.51 -9.65
C ALA A 56 2.82 8.44 -10.75
N ILE A 57 1.57 8.27 -11.20
CA ILE A 57 0.96 9.11 -12.24
C ILE A 57 0.81 10.56 -11.76
N LEU A 58 0.31 10.76 -10.53
CA LEU A 58 0.14 12.09 -9.96
C LEU A 58 1.48 12.83 -9.81
N THR A 59 2.52 12.13 -9.38
CA THR A 59 3.82 12.75 -9.15
C THR A 59 4.63 12.90 -10.44
N ALA A 60 4.66 11.88 -11.33
CA ALA A 60 5.49 11.90 -12.53
C ALA A 60 4.86 12.67 -13.69
N LYS A 61 3.52 12.59 -13.89
CA LYS A 61 2.84 13.23 -15.01
C LYS A 61 2.20 14.56 -14.66
N LEU A 62 1.57 14.66 -13.48
CA LEU A 62 0.87 15.89 -13.05
C LEU A 62 1.76 16.79 -12.20
N GLY A 63 2.98 16.37 -11.84
CA GLY A 63 3.92 17.18 -11.06
C GLY A 63 3.45 17.48 -9.63
N TRP A 64 2.50 16.69 -9.11
CA TRP A 64 2.01 16.90 -7.76
C TRP A 64 3.06 16.56 -6.73
N SER A 65 3.00 17.22 -5.58
CA SER A 65 3.84 16.86 -4.45
C SER A 65 3.54 15.44 -3.98
N PHE A 66 4.58 14.71 -3.59
CA PHE A 66 4.44 13.36 -2.99
C PHE A 66 3.41 13.33 -1.85
N TRP A 67 3.37 14.37 -1.03
CA TRP A 67 2.47 14.49 0.12
C TRP A 67 0.99 14.62 -0.23
N THR A 68 0.67 15.24 -1.34
CA THR A 68 -0.71 15.34 -1.86
C THR A 68 -1.09 14.11 -2.67
N ALA A 69 -0.13 13.50 -3.37
CA ALA A 69 -0.36 12.27 -4.12
C ALA A 69 -0.66 11.06 -3.20
N MET A 70 -0.04 10.99 -2.02
CA MET A 70 -0.21 9.88 -1.07
C MET A 70 -1.67 9.68 -0.61
N PRO A 71 -2.41 10.69 -0.09
CA PRO A 71 -3.81 10.51 0.28
C PRO A 71 -4.72 10.22 -0.93
N CYS A 72 -4.45 10.82 -2.09
CA CYS A 72 -5.19 10.52 -3.32
C CYS A 72 -4.99 9.06 -3.76
N ALA A 73 -3.77 8.54 -3.68
CA ALA A 73 -3.46 7.15 -3.96
C ALA A 73 -4.16 6.20 -2.98
N ALA A 74 -4.21 6.55 -1.69
CA ALA A 74 -4.93 5.78 -0.68
C ALA A 74 -6.44 5.74 -0.96
N LEU A 75 -7.04 6.88 -1.35
CA LEU A 75 -8.44 6.94 -1.74
C LEU A 75 -8.71 6.10 -3.00
N ALA A 76 -7.87 6.18 -4.01
CA ALA A 76 -8.01 5.39 -5.23
C ALA A 76 -7.91 3.88 -4.96
N ALA A 77 -6.95 3.46 -4.14
CA ALA A 77 -6.85 2.07 -3.70
C ALA A 77 -8.09 1.63 -2.89
N GLY A 78 -8.62 2.51 -2.03
CA GLY A 78 -9.86 2.30 -1.28
C GLY A 78 -11.08 2.13 -2.19
N VAL A 79 -11.22 2.98 -3.21
CA VAL A 79 -12.30 2.87 -4.21
C VAL A 79 -12.19 1.56 -5.00
N ALA A 80 -10.99 1.19 -5.45
CA ALA A 80 -10.77 -0.10 -6.09
C ALA A 80 -11.13 -1.26 -5.16
N GLY A 81 -10.74 -1.16 -3.88
CA GLY A 81 -11.13 -2.12 -2.84
C GLY A 81 -12.65 -2.23 -2.67
N LEU A 82 -13.39 -1.14 -2.74
CA LEU A 82 -14.87 -1.16 -2.70
C LEU A 82 -15.46 -1.82 -3.95
N ILE A 83 -14.97 -1.48 -5.14
CA ILE A 83 -15.48 -2.03 -6.42
C ILE A 83 -15.36 -3.55 -6.44
N PHE A 84 -14.21 -4.10 -6.06
CA PHE A 84 -13.98 -5.55 -6.04
C PHE A 84 -14.45 -6.21 -4.75
N GLY A 85 -14.48 -5.48 -3.64
CA GLY A 85 -14.91 -5.97 -2.33
C GLY A 85 -16.41 -6.14 -2.21
N LEU A 86 -17.22 -5.19 -2.73
CA LEU A 86 -18.70 -5.29 -2.63
C LEU A 86 -19.27 -6.57 -3.26
N PRO A 87 -18.88 -7.00 -4.47
CA PRO A 87 -19.34 -8.29 -5.02
C PRO A 87 -18.86 -9.48 -4.18
N SER A 88 -17.66 -9.40 -3.61
CA SER A 88 -17.08 -10.49 -2.83
C SER A 88 -17.74 -10.70 -1.45
N LEU A 89 -18.50 -9.72 -0.93
CA LEU A 89 -19.28 -9.87 0.31
C LEU A 89 -20.35 -10.97 0.23
N LYS A 90 -20.80 -11.30 -0.98
CA LYS A 90 -21.78 -12.37 -1.21
C LYS A 90 -21.15 -13.77 -1.30
N ILE A 91 -19.82 -13.82 -1.35
CA ILE A 91 -19.06 -15.05 -1.60
C ILE A 91 -18.31 -15.41 -0.32
N ARG A 92 -18.36 -16.68 0.10
CA ARG A 92 -17.71 -17.14 1.34
C ARG A 92 -16.72 -18.27 1.05
N GLY A 93 -15.76 -18.44 1.95
CA GLY A 93 -14.79 -19.53 1.93
C GLY A 93 -13.86 -19.53 0.72
N PHE A 94 -13.68 -20.68 0.10
CA PHE A 94 -12.72 -20.87 -0.99
C PHE A 94 -13.03 -20.01 -2.24
N TYR A 95 -14.29 -19.78 -2.55
CA TYR A 95 -14.70 -18.93 -3.67
C TYR A 95 -14.28 -17.48 -3.51
N LEU A 96 -14.18 -16.97 -2.28
CA LEU A 96 -13.68 -15.63 -2.00
C LEU A 96 -12.19 -15.51 -2.37
N ILE A 97 -11.40 -16.54 -2.08
CA ILE A 97 -9.98 -16.58 -2.45
C ILE A 97 -9.83 -16.50 -3.97
N MET A 98 -10.60 -17.29 -4.71
CA MET A 98 -10.57 -17.27 -6.17
C MET A 98 -11.01 -15.92 -6.75
N ALA A 99 -12.05 -15.30 -6.18
CA ALA A 99 -12.50 -13.97 -6.60
C ALA A 99 -11.44 -12.88 -6.38
N THR A 100 -10.71 -12.92 -5.25
CA THR A 100 -9.66 -11.95 -4.96
C THR A 100 -8.41 -12.16 -5.83
N ILE A 101 -8.09 -13.39 -6.19
CA ILE A 101 -7.04 -13.69 -7.18
C ILE A 101 -7.44 -13.16 -8.55
N ALA A 102 -8.68 -13.39 -8.98
CA ALA A 102 -9.18 -12.86 -10.25
C ALA A 102 -9.12 -11.33 -10.28
N ALA A 103 -9.52 -10.66 -9.21
CA ALA A 103 -9.41 -9.20 -9.07
C ALA A 103 -7.96 -8.73 -9.22
N HIS A 104 -7.00 -9.43 -8.60
CA HIS A 104 -5.57 -9.13 -8.74
C HIS A 104 -5.13 -9.19 -10.21
N PHE A 105 -5.44 -10.27 -10.92
CA PHE A 105 -5.06 -10.42 -12.33
C PHE A 105 -5.72 -9.35 -13.22
N ILE A 106 -6.98 -9.03 -12.98
CA ILE A 106 -7.70 -7.97 -13.72
C ILE A 106 -6.99 -6.63 -13.51
N ILE A 107 -6.65 -6.26 -12.28
CA ILE A 107 -5.94 -5.01 -11.96
C ILE A 107 -4.59 -4.95 -12.67
N ILE A 108 -3.79 -6.02 -12.58
CA ILE A 108 -2.47 -6.06 -13.22
C ILE A 108 -2.61 -6.00 -14.75
N TRP A 109 -3.59 -6.68 -15.31
CA TRP A 109 -3.86 -6.61 -16.75
C TRP A 109 -4.20 -5.17 -17.19
N PHE A 110 -5.07 -4.46 -16.46
CA PHE A 110 -5.35 -3.05 -16.74
C PHE A 110 -4.11 -2.17 -16.66
N VAL A 111 -3.28 -2.37 -15.65
CA VAL A 111 -2.01 -1.64 -15.49
C VAL A 111 -1.10 -1.87 -16.69
N LEU A 112 -0.98 -3.10 -17.19
CA LEU A 112 -0.13 -3.42 -18.32
C LEU A 112 -0.69 -2.91 -19.64
N GLN A 113 -2.02 -2.89 -19.83
CA GLN A 113 -2.64 -2.44 -21.08
C GLN A 113 -2.67 -0.92 -21.25
N LEU A 114 -2.74 -0.16 -20.15
CA LEU A 114 -2.75 1.29 -20.21
C LEU A 114 -1.35 1.89 -20.40
N HIS A 115 -0.59 1.43 -21.40
CA HIS A 115 0.79 1.87 -21.66
C HIS A 115 0.96 3.39 -21.68
N SER A 116 0.01 4.15 -22.26
CA SER A 116 0.04 5.62 -22.32
C SER A 116 0.00 6.29 -20.96
N VAL A 117 -0.56 5.61 -19.95
CA VAL A 117 -0.75 6.16 -18.60
C VAL A 117 0.24 5.57 -17.60
N THR A 118 0.42 4.26 -17.61
CA THR A 118 1.21 3.52 -16.61
C THR A 118 2.64 3.23 -17.05
N GLY A 119 2.97 3.44 -18.34
CA GLY A 119 4.22 2.97 -18.92
C GLY A 119 4.25 1.46 -19.17
N GLY A 120 3.17 0.73 -18.90
CA GLY A 120 3.08 -0.71 -19.13
C GLY A 120 4.13 -1.51 -18.38
N ALA A 121 4.82 -2.41 -19.07
CA ALA A 121 5.85 -3.27 -18.52
C ALA A 121 7.13 -2.52 -18.12
N ASP A 122 7.41 -1.38 -18.77
CA ASP A 122 8.60 -0.56 -18.48
C ASP A 122 8.44 0.28 -17.18
N GLY A 123 7.19 0.45 -16.71
CA GLY A 123 6.86 1.24 -15.53
C GLY A 123 7.03 2.75 -15.74
N LEU A 124 6.83 3.51 -14.67
CA LEU A 124 6.97 4.96 -14.66
C LEU A 124 8.18 5.38 -13.81
N PRO A 125 9.09 6.22 -14.32
CA PRO A 125 10.12 6.83 -13.50
C PRO A 125 9.48 7.84 -12.55
N VAL A 126 9.51 7.53 -11.25
CA VAL A 126 8.93 8.39 -10.22
C VAL A 126 9.99 9.33 -9.67
N PRO A 127 9.74 10.65 -9.61
CA PRO A 127 10.67 11.59 -9.00
C PRO A 127 10.82 11.30 -7.51
N LYS A 128 12.01 11.62 -6.97
CA LYS A 128 12.30 11.44 -5.55
C LYS A 128 11.35 12.29 -4.70
N PRO A 129 10.87 11.77 -3.55
CA PRO A 129 10.03 12.56 -2.66
C PRO A 129 10.77 13.81 -2.21
N GLN A 130 10.05 14.94 -2.15
CA GLN A 130 10.60 16.23 -1.73
C GLN A 130 9.64 16.98 -0.81
N ILE A 131 10.18 17.73 0.15
CA ILE A 131 9.45 18.67 1.00
C ILE A 131 9.99 20.06 0.73
N GLY A 132 9.25 20.86 -0.05
CA GLY A 132 9.71 22.18 -0.49
C GLY A 132 11.03 22.08 -1.25
N LYS A 133 12.12 22.64 -0.69
CA LYS A 133 13.47 22.57 -1.28
C LYS A 133 14.28 21.33 -0.86
N PHE A 134 13.80 20.54 0.10
CA PHE A 134 14.53 19.39 0.60
C PHE A 134 14.14 18.12 -0.17
N VAL A 135 15.08 17.57 -0.93
CA VAL A 135 14.91 16.33 -1.70
C VAL A 135 15.47 15.15 -0.91
N PHE A 136 14.64 14.12 -0.72
CA PHE A 136 15.06 12.86 -0.08
C PHE A 136 15.93 12.03 -1.05
N SER A 137 17.14 12.55 -1.36
CA SER A 137 18.07 11.89 -2.28
C SER A 137 18.94 10.83 -1.61
N SER A 138 19.20 10.97 -0.31
CA SER A 138 19.97 10.01 0.47
C SER A 138 19.15 8.80 0.85
N LYS A 139 19.73 7.60 0.78
CA LYS A 139 19.09 6.35 1.22
C LYS A 139 18.69 6.40 2.70
N ALA A 140 19.49 7.06 3.53
CA ALA A 140 19.17 7.26 4.94
C ALA A 140 17.91 8.13 5.14
N SER A 141 17.79 9.24 4.39
CA SER A 141 16.61 10.10 4.46
C SER A 141 15.34 9.37 4.02
N TYR A 142 15.44 8.54 2.98
CA TYR A 142 14.32 7.73 2.51
C TYR A 142 13.93 6.64 3.53
N TYR A 143 14.92 6.02 4.18
CA TYR A 143 14.68 5.09 5.27
C TYR A 143 13.90 5.72 6.42
N TYR A 144 14.29 6.91 6.90
CA TYR A 144 13.55 7.61 7.96
C TYR A 144 12.12 7.94 7.56
N LEU A 145 11.91 8.38 6.33
CA LEU A 145 10.57 8.64 5.80
C LEU A 145 9.69 7.39 5.87
N VAL A 146 10.20 6.24 5.41
CA VAL A 146 9.46 4.97 5.46
C VAL A 146 9.23 4.52 6.90
N MET A 147 10.19 4.68 7.80
CA MET A 147 10.03 4.32 9.21
C MET A 147 8.95 5.16 9.90
N ILE A 148 8.90 6.47 9.63
CA ILE A 148 7.86 7.35 10.19
C ILE A 148 6.49 6.94 9.64
N THR A 149 6.37 6.68 8.34
CA THR A 149 5.10 6.23 7.75
C THR A 149 4.68 4.86 8.26
N THR A 150 5.61 3.94 8.50
CA THR A 150 5.35 2.63 9.11
C THR A 150 4.83 2.77 10.54
N CYS A 151 5.46 3.60 11.36
CA CYS A 151 4.99 3.88 12.72
C CYS A 151 3.57 4.47 12.72
N LEU A 152 3.32 5.43 11.83
CA LEU A 152 2.01 6.06 11.70
C LEU A 152 0.96 5.04 11.25
N ALA A 153 1.27 4.21 10.25
CA ALA A 153 0.38 3.16 9.77
C ALA A 153 0.07 2.12 10.87
N THR A 154 1.08 1.72 11.63
CA THR A 154 0.91 0.82 12.78
C THR A 154 -0.01 1.44 13.84
N PHE A 155 0.21 2.71 14.18
CA PHE A 155 -0.63 3.43 15.13
C PHE A 155 -2.09 3.52 14.65
N LEU A 156 -2.30 3.85 13.38
CA LEU A 156 -3.63 3.90 12.77
C LEU A 156 -4.30 2.52 12.76
N ALA A 157 -3.56 1.46 12.40
CA ALA A 157 -4.07 0.09 12.40
C ALA A 157 -4.56 -0.34 13.80
N ILE A 158 -3.76 -0.08 14.84
CA ILE A 158 -4.13 -0.38 16.22
C ILE A 158 -5.37 0.42 16.64
N ASN A 159 -5.44 1.70 16.30
CA ASN A 159 -6.58 2.54 16.62
C ASN A 159 -7.85 2.05 15.92
N ILE A 160 -7.80 1.73 14.63
CA ILE A 160 -8.94 1.20 13.87
C ILE A 160 -9.50 -0.06 14.55
N VAL A 161 -8.62 -0.98 14.93
CA VAL A 161 -9.03 -2.23 15.60
C VAL A 161 -9.69 -1.99 16.96
N ARG A 162 -9.27 -0.95 17.69
CA ARG A 162 -9.83 -0.60 19.00
C ARG A 162 -11.16 0.17 18.92
N THR A 163 -11.55 0.66 17.76
CA THR A 163 -12.79 1.42 17.55
C THR A 163 -14.03 0.52 17.43
N ARG A 164 -15.21 1.15 17.23
CA ARG A 164 -16.45 0.44 16.91
C ARG A 164 -16.34 -0.37 15.62
N ALA A 165 -15.56 0.12 14.65
CA ALA A 165 -15.29 -0.59 13.39
C ALA A 165 -14.54 -1.92 13.63
N GLY A 166 -13.55 -1.94 14.52
CA GLY A 166 -12.83 -3.18 14.87
C GLY A 166 -13.75 -4.24 15.49
N ARG A 167 -14.71 -3.84 16.33
CA ARG A 167 -15.72 -4.75 16.86
C ARG A 167 -16.66 -5.29 15.78
N ALA A 168 -17.03 -4.44 14.82
CA ALA A 168 -17.83 -4.89 13.67
C ALA A 168 -17.07 -5.89 12.79
N PHE A 169 -15.74 -5.75 12.64
CA PHE A 169 -14.92 -6.71 11.90
C PHE A 169 -14.93 -8.10 12.54
N VAL A 170 -14.83 -8.17 13.87
CA VAL A 170 -14.91 -9.45 14.61
C VAL A 170 -16.31 -10.07 14.47
N ALA A 171 -17.36 -9.26 14.53
CA ALA A 171 -18.73 -9.73 14.37
C ALA A 171 -19.05 -10.28 12.95
N ILE A 172 -18.26 -9.92 11.94
CA ILE A 172 -18.39 -10.48 10.58
C ILE A 172 -17.74 -11.88 10.50
N ARG A 173 -16.72 -12.10 11.32
CA ARG A 173 -15.99 -13.37 11.37
C ARG A 173 -16.81 -14.51 11.99
N ASP A 174 -17.57 -14.22 13.05
CA ASP A 174 -18.42 -15.17 13.80
C ASP A 174 -19.77 -15.39 13.10
#